data_20e7d40b981cdcc968e703be0a7d3fc7
#
_entry.id   20e7d40b981cdcc968e703be0a7d3fc7
#
_cell.length_a   1.000
_cell.length_b   1.000
_cell.length_c   1.000
_cell.angle_alpha   90.00
_cell.angle_beta   90.00
_cell.angle_gamma   90.00
#
_symmetry.space_group_name_H-M   'P 1'
#
loop_
_entity.id
_entity.type
_entity.pdbx_description
1 polymer ?
#
loop_
_entity_poly.entity_id
_entity_poly.type
_entity_poly.pdbx_seq_one_letter_code
_entity_poly.pdbx_strand_id
1 'polypeptide(L)'
;QIEEQDQEENEVLEGKITIPISRALDYITLHYMEPLKVGDLAAWCHMSETHFRRTFSAYMKMGPLEYINLVRVQTACEYLKKTDVPVSDIAHKCGFNTLSTFNRNFKQIMGYAPYEWRKRPENFEQQLLKFQIHSEAGW
;
A
#
# COMPACT_ATOMS: atom_id res chain seq x y z
N GLN A 1 -26.78 3.31 -9.00
CA GLN A 1 -26.05 3.95 -10.09
C GLN A 1 -26.20 5.46 -10.07
N ILE A 2 -27.43 5.92 -9.93
CA ILE A 2 -27.70 7.36 -9.78
C ILE A 2 -27.08 7.87 -8.47
N GLU A 3 -27.20 7.08 -7.41
CA GLU A 3 -26.62 7.41 -6.11
C GLU A 3 -25.09 7.51 -6.15
N GLU A 4 -24.46 6.62 -6.91
CA GLU A 4 -23.00 6.65 -7.08
C GLU A 4 -22.56 7.92 -7.81
N GLN A 5 -23.28 8.29 -8.87
CA GLN A 5 -23.00 9.51 -9.61
C GLN A 5 -23.20 10.74 -8.75
N ASP A 6 -24.26 10.76 -7.96
CA ASP A 6 -24.53 11.87 -7.05
C ASP A 6 -23.43 12.02 -6.00
N GLN A 7 -22.90 10.90 -5.48
CA GLN A 7 -21.80 10.93 -4.54
C GLN A 7 -20.52 11.45 -5.18
N GLU A 8 -20.22 11.01 -6.39
CA GLU A 8 -19.06 11.48 -7.13
C GLU A 8 -19.17 12.98 -7.42
N GLU A 9 -20.33 13.43 -7.85
CA GLU A 9 -20.56 14.85 -8.10
C GLU A 9 -20.43 15.68 -6.83
N ASN A 10 -20.95 15.20 -5.71
CA ASN A 10 -20.85 15.89 -4.43
C ASN A 10 -19.39 15.99 -3.96
N GLU A 11 -18.61 14.92 -4.13
CA GLU A 11 -17.22 14.93 -3.75
C GLU A 11 -16.39 15.90 -4.62
N VAL A 12 -16.69 15.97 -5.90
CA VAL A 12 -16.09 16.94 -6.80
C VAL A 12 -16.45 18.37 -6.40
N LEU A 13 -17.72 18.61 -6.04
CA LEU A 13 -18.18 19.93 -5.61
C LEU A 13 -17.51 20.39 -4.31
N GLU A 14 -17.10 19.47 -3.46
CA GLU A 14 -16.36 19.80 -2.25
C GLU A 14 -14.88 20.10 -2.50
N GLY A 15 -14.46 20.12 -3.75
CA GLY A 15 -13.09 20.44 -4.13
C GLY A 15 -12.12 19.27 -4.02
N LYS A 16 -12.65 18.05 -3.84
CA LYS A 16 -11.84 16.84 -3.78
C LYS A 16 -11.91 16.11 -5.11
N ILE A 17 -10.74 15.72 -5.62
CA ILE A 17 -10.67 14.80 -6.76
C ILE A 17 -10.66 13.40 -6.16
N THR A 18 -11.77 12.68 -6.33
CA THR A 18 -11.93 11.34 -5.77
C THR A 18 -11.96 10.32 -6.90
N ILE A 19 -11.06 9.36 -6.85
CA ILE A 19 -11.05 8.25 -7.79
C ILE A 19 -11.91 7.11 -7.25
N PRO A 20 -12.42 6.21 -8.13
CA PRO A 20 -13.35 5.15 -7.69
C PRO A 20 -12.82 4.24 -6.59
N ILE A 21 -11.51 4.10 -6.46
CA ILE A 21 -10.88 3.23 -5.47
C ILE A 21 -10.44 3.96 -4.20
N SER A 22 -10.83 5.23 -4.03
CA SER A 22 -10.37 6.05 -2.89
C SER A 22 -10.68 5.42 -1.54
N ARG A 23 -11.84 4.83 -1.37
CA ARG A 23 -12.21 4.16 -0.11
C ARG A 23 -11.27 3.01 0.21
N ALA A 24 -10.88 2.24 -0.80
CA ALA A 24 -9.94 1.15 -0.61
C ALA A 24 -8.56 1.69 -0.23
N LEU A 25 -8.10 2.75 -0.86
CA LEU A 25 -6.81 3.37 -0.54
C LEU A 25 -6.78 3.87 0.90
N ASP A 26 -7.83 4.54 1.33
CA ASP A 26 -7.96 5.02 2.70
C ASP A 26 -7.95 3.86 3.69
N TYR A 27 -8.73 2.82 3.39
CA TYR A 27 -8.79 1.64 4.25
C TYR A 27 -7.42 0.96 4.37
N ILE A 28 -6.71 0.81 3.27
CA ILE A 28 -5.38 0.21 3.29
C ILE A 28 -4.42 1.04 4.14
N THR A 29 -4.45 2.36 3.99
CA THR A 29 -3.59 3.26 4.77
C THR A 29 -3.81 3.09 6.27
N LEU A 30 -5.05 2.90 6.69
CA LEU A 30 -5.39 2.79 8.11
C LEU A 30 -5.25 1.36 8.66
N HIS A 31 -5.34 0.34 7.80
CA HIS A 31 -5.46 -1.05 8.22
C HIS A 31 -4.44 -2.00 7.58
N TYR A 32 -3.35 -1.48 7.02
CA TYR A 32 -2.36 -2.31 6.30
C TYR A 32 -1.78 -3.44 7.18
N MET A 33 -1.73 -3.24 8.48
CA MET A 33 -1.18 -4.21 9.43
C MET A 33 -2.13 -5.37 9.71
N GLU A 34 -3.37 -5.28 9.26
CA GLU A 34 -4.39 -6.31 9.47
C GLU A 34 -4.45 -7.24 8.26
N PRO A 35 -5.01 -8.44 8.41
CA PRO A 35 -5.29 -9.30 7.25
C PRO A 35 -6.30 -8.60 6.33
N LEU A 36 -5.89 -8.30 5.11
CA LEU A 36 -6.75 -7.64 4.14
C LEU A 36 -7.08 -8.59 3.00
N LYS A 37 -8.36 -8.62 2.62
CA LYS A 37 -8.85 -9.42 1.49
C LYS A 37 -9.29 -8.50 0.37
N VAL A 38 -8.84 -8.78 -0.84
CA VAL A 38 -9.18 -7.96 -2.01
C VAL A 38 -10.69 -7.91 -2.23
N GLY A 39 -11.39 -9.02 -1.96
CA GLY A 39 -12.85 -9.04 -2.07
C GLY A 39 -13.55 -8.04 -1.15
N ASP A 40 -13.03 -7.88 0.07
CA ASP A 40 -13.59 -6.92 1.02
C ASP A 40 -13.34 -5.47 0.57
N LEU A 41 -12.16 -5.21 0.04
CA LEU A 41 -11.85 -3.89 -0.50
C LEU A 41 -12.73 -3.56 -1.70
N ALA A 42 -12.98 -4.54 -2.56
CA ALA A 42 -13.88 -4.38 -3.69
C ALA A 42 -15.28 -4.02 -3.22
N ALA A 43 -15.78 -4.73 -2.20
CA ALA A 43 -17.10 -4.45 -1.64
C ALA A 43 -17.18 -3.04 -1.05
N TRP A 44 -16.14 -2.57 -0.41
CA TRP A 44 -16.03 -1.19 0.09
C TRP A 44 -16.25 -0.16 -1.04
N CYS A 45 -15.79 -0.49 -2.24
CA CYS A 45 -15.90 0.39 -3.41
C CYS A 45 -17.14 0.07 -4.26
N HIS A 46 -18.03 -0.78 -3.78
CA HIS A 46 -19.25 -1.19 -4.50
C HIS A 46 -18.93 -1.82 -5.86
N MET A 47 -17.88 -2.62 -5.90
CA MET A 47 -17.43 -3.30 -7.12
C MET A 47 -17.31 -4.79 -6.92
N SER A 48 -17.44 -5.55 -8.01
CA SER A 48 -17.02 -6.95 -8.02
C SER A 48 -15.49 -7.01 -7.87
N GLU A 49 -14.98 -8.13 -7.42
CA GLU A 49 -13.53 -8.27 -7.25
C GLU A 49 -12.79 -8.10 -8.59
N THR A 50 -13.31 -8.67 -9.67
CA THR A 50 -12.71 -8.56 -11.01
C THR A 50 -12.68 -7.11 -11.47
N HIS A 51 -13.78 -6.40 -11.32
CA HIS A 51 -13.86 -4.99 -11.70
C HIS A 51 -12.93 -4.13 -10.85
N PHE A 52 -12.89 -4.41 -9.55
CA PHE A 52 -12.03 -3.69 -8.61
C PHE A 52 -10.56 -3.85 -8.99
N ARG A 53 -10.10 -5.09 -9.24
CA ARG A 53 -8.71 -5.34 -9.62
C ARG A 53 -8.32 -4.59 -10.89
N ARG A 54 -9.20 -4.57 -11.86
CA ARG A 54 -8.96 -3.87 -13.13
C ARG A 54 -8.90 -2.36 -12.93
N THR A 55 -9.86 -1.82 -12.21
CA THR A 55 -9.91 -0.38 -11.92
C THR A 55 -8.72 0.05 -11.08
N PHE A 56 -8.39 -0.73 -10.05
CA PHE A 56 -7.25 -0.43 -9.20
C PHE A 56 -5.96 -0.36 -10.01
N SER A 57 -5.73 -1.36 -10.86
CA SER A 57 -4.51 -1.40 -11.69
C SER A 57 -4.46 -0.25 -12.69
N ALA A 58 -5.61 0.18 -13.21
CA ALA A 58 -5.68 1.31 -14.12
C ALA A 58 -5.23 2.61 -13.44
N TYR A 59 -5.65 2.84 -12.21
CA TYR A 59 -5.30 4.06 -11.47
C TYR A 59 -3.92 4.00 -10.82
N MET A 60 -3.57 2.84 -10.24
CA MET A 60 -2.37 2.74 -9.41
C MET A 60 -1.16 2.15 -10.13
N LYS A 61 -1.35 1.60 -11.33
CA LYS A 61 -0.30 0.96 -12.13
C LYS A 61 0.27 -0.29 -11.45
N MET A 62 -0.47 -0.85 -10.52
CA MET A 62 -0.15 -2.12 -9.84
C MET A 62 -1.42 -2.71 -9.26
N GLY A 63 -1.41 -3.99 -8.95
CA GLY A 63 -2.55 -4.66 -8.34
C GLY A 63 -2.75 -4.28 -6.87
N PRO A 64 -3.94 -4.54 -6.32
CA PRO A 64 -4.23 -4.21 -4.92
C PRO A 64 -3.30 -4.90 -3.93
N LEU A 65 -3.00 -6.18 -4.13
CA LEU A 65 -2.12 -6.90 -3.23
C LEU A 65 -0.68 -6.36 -3.27
N GLU A 66 -0.20 -6.03 -4.47
CA GLU A 66 1.10 -5.40 -4.63
C GLU A 66 1.17 -4.07 -3.88
N TYR A 67 0.11 -3.30 -3.98
CA TYR A 67 0.02 -2.01 -3.30
C TYR A 67 0.03 -2.17 -1.77
N ILE A 68 -0.74 -3.14 -1.26
CA ILE A 68 -0.75 -3.42 0.18
C ILE A 68 0.66 -3.78 0.67
N ASN A 69 1.35 -4.64 -0.08
CA ASN A 69 2.72 -5.03 0.26
C ASN A 69 3.68 -3.85 0.19
N LEU A 70 3.49 -2.94 -0.77
CA LEU A 70 4.29 -1.73 -0.87
C LEU A 70 4.12 -0.84 0.38
N VAL A 71 2.88 -0.64 0.83
CA VAL A 71 2.59 0.13 2.04
C VAL A 71 3.24 -0.51 3.26
N ARG A 72 3.14 -1.84 3.38
CA ARG A 72 3.74 -2.59 4.48
C ARG A 72 5.26 -2.46 4.48
N VAL A 73 5.88 -2.60 3.32
CA VAL A 73 7.33 -2.47 3.18
C VAL A 73 7.78 -1.03 3.48
N GLN A 74 7.03 -0.04 3.02
CA GLN A 74 7.33 1.36 3.32
C GLN A 74 7.34 1.62 4.83
N THR A 75 6.36 1.09 5.54
CA THR A 75 6.31 1.20 7.00
C THR A 75 7.48 0.45 7.64
N ALA A 76 7.83 -0.72 7.10
CA ALA A 76 8.97 -1.48 7.61
C ALA A 76 10.27 -0.70 7.46
N CYS A 77 10.46 0.03 6.38
CA CYS A 77 11.62 0.89 6.18
C CYS A 77 11.77 1.91 7.30
N GLU A 78 10.65 2.51 7.71
CA GLU A 78 10.65 3.47 8.82
C GLU A 78 11.11 2.81 10.13
N TYR A 79 10.59 1.62 10.44
CA TYR A 79 11.03 0.89 11.63
C TYR A 79 12.50 0.50 11.56
N LEU A 80 12.95 0.01 10.40
CA LEU A 80 14.33 -0.41 10.21
C LEU A 80 15.30 0.75 10.38
N LYS A 81 14.92 1.93 9.93
CA LYS A 81 15.76 3.11 9.97
C LYS A 81 15.75 3.79 11.34
N LYS A 82 14.59 3.88 11.95
CA LYS A 82 14.39 4.72 13.15
C LYS A 82 14.45 3.95 14.48
N THR A 83 14.44 2.63 14.44
CA THR A 83 14.40 1.82 15.66
C THR A 83 15.38 0.67 15.60
N ASP A 84 15.61 0.03 16.76
CA ASP A 84 16.41 -1.18 16.87
C ASP A 84 15.53 -2.43 16.97
N VAL A 85 14.25 -2.31 16.68
CA VAL A 85 13.31 -3.42 16.74
C VAL A 85 13.81 -4.55 15.85
N PRO A 86 13.80 -5.82 16.34
CA PRO A 86 14.24 -6.95 15.54
C PRO A 86 13.41 -7.10 14.27
N VAL A 87 14.08 -7.57 13.18
CA VAL A 87 13.43 -7.72 11.87
C VAL A 87 12.18 -8.59 11.94
N SER A 88 12.20 -9.67 12.73
CA SER A 88 11.04 -10.54 12.89
C SER A 88 9.84 -9.82 13.48
N ASP A 89 10.08 -8.95 14.46
CA ASP A 89 9.01 -8.16 15.08
C ASP A 89 8.47 -7.11 14.12
N ILE A 90 9.34 -6.50 13.33
CA ILE A 90 8.93 -5.55 12.29
C ILE A 90 8.00 -6.22 11.29
N ALA A 91 8.32 -7.44 10.87
CA ALA A 91 7.48 -8.19 9.93
C ALA A 91 6.05 -8.28 10.43
N HIS A 92 5.87 -8.67 11.71
CA HIS A 92 4.55 -8.77 12.31
C HIS A 92 3.86 -7.43 12.46
N LYS A 93 4.58 -6.41 12.91
CA LYS A 93 4.03 -5.06 13.08
C LYS A 93 3.51 -4.49 11.77
N CYS A 94 4.13 -4.85 10.66
CA CYS A 94 3.72 -4.35 9.36
C CYS A 94 2.65 -5.20 8.68
N GLY A 95 2.24 -6.30 9.30
CA GLY A 95 1.13 -7.10 8.79
C GLY A 95 1.53 -8.33 8.00
N PHE A 96 2.80 -8.72 7.98
CA PHE A 96 3.23 -9.96 7.33
C PHE A 96 3.04 -11.14 8.29
N ASN A 97 2.47 -12.22 7.78
CA ASN A 97 2.20 -13.41 8.58
C ASN A 97 3.47 -14.18 8.96
N THR A 98 4.47 -14.17 8.07
CA THR A 98 5.71 -14.89 8.29
C THR A 98 6.91 -14.04 7.93
N LEU A 99 8.03 -14.33 8.57
CA LEU A 99 9.29 -13.67 8.25
C LEU A 99 9.73 -13.96 6.81
N SER A 100 9.49 -15.17 6.33
CA SER A 100 9.84 -15.56 4.95
C SER A 100 9.12 -14.70 3.93
N THR A 101 7.82 -14.49 4.12
CA THR A 101 7.03 -13.66 3.21
C THR A 101 7.51 -12.21 3.26
N PHE A 102 7.79 -11.72 4.45
CA PHE A 102 8.34 -10.37 4.62
C PHE A 102 9.66 -10.20 3.88
N ASN A 103 10.60 -11.11 4.11
CA ASN A 103 11.91 -11.03 3.49
C ASN A 103 11.81 -11.04 1.97
N ARG A 104 10.97 -11.90 1.42
CA ARG A 104 10.79 -12.01 -0.03
C ARG A 104 10.21 -10.73 -0.62
N ASN A 105 9.15 -10.21 -0.03
CA ASN A 105 8.51 -8.99 -0.52
C ASN A 105 9.41 -7.78 -0.36
N PHE A 106 10.08 -7.67 0.77
CA PHE A 106 10.99 -6.56 1.02
C PHE A 106 12.14 -6.55 0.02
N LYS A 107 12.77 -7.71 -0.19
CA LYS A 107 13.87 -7.81 -1.14
C LYS A 107 13.43 -7.49 -2.56
N GLN A 108 12.24 -7.96 -2.94
CA GLN A 108 11.70 -7.69 -4.26
C GLN A 108 11.48 -6.19 -4.50
N ILE A 109 10.99 -5.48 -3.50
CA ILE A 109 10.69 -4.06 -3.60
C ILE A 109 11.93 -3.19 -3.40
N MET A 110 12.76 -3.51 -2.41
CA MET A 110 13.88 -2.66 -2.00
C MET A 110 15.24 -3.09 -2.54
N GLY A 111 15.34 -4.30 -3.10
CA GLY A 111 16.58 -4.80 -3.68
C GLY A 111 17.50 -5.55 -2.72
N TYR A 112 17.29 -5.44 -1.44
CA TYR A 112 18.07 -6.11 -0.39
C TYR A 112 17.15 -6.70 0.66
N ALA A 113 17.59 -7.77 1.32
CA ALA A 113 16.88 -8.29 2.46
C ALA A 113 16.83 -7.24 3.59
N PRO A 114 15.81 -7.27 4.46
CA PRO A 114 15.66 -6.23 5.49
C PRO A 114 16.87 -6.04 6.37
N TYR A 115 17.51 -7.14 6.78
CA TYR A 115 18.69 -7.09 7.63
C TYR A 115 19.85 -6.37 6.96
N GLU A 116 20.09 -6.67 5.68
CA GLU A 116 21.16 -6.03 4.91
C GLU A 116 20.83 -4.58 4.61
N TRP A 117 19.57 -4.31 4.26
CA TRP A 117 19.12 -2.95 3.94
C TRP A 117 19.30 -2.02 5.15
N ARG A 118 19.01 -2.51 6.35
CA ARG A 118 19.18 -1.73 7.58
C ARG A 118 20.61 -1.21 7.74
N LYS A 119 21.59 -1.95 7.24
CA LYS A 119 22.99 -1.58 7.32
C LYS A 119 23.43 -0.65 6.20
N ARG A 120 22.54 -0.27 5.30
CA ARG A 120 22.85 0.54 4.12
C ARG A 120 22.06 1.84 4.12
N PRO A 121 22.35 2.76 5.04
CA PRO A 121 21.59 4.00 5.13
C PRO A 121 21.67 4.85 3.86
N GLU A 122 22.69 4.71 3.06
CA GLU A 122 22.86 5.44 1.80
C GLU A 122 21.80 5.09 0.76
N ASN A 123 21.16 3.93 0.88
CA ASN A 123 20.10 3.51 -0.03
C ASN A 123 18.72 4.04 0.38
N PHE A 124 18.61 4.53 1.59
CA PHE A 124 17.33 4.94 2.16
C PHE A 124 16.69 6.08 1.38
N GLU A 125 17.43 7.13 1.11
CA GLU A 125 16.89 8.29 0.43
C GLU A 125 16.42 7.97 -0.99
N GLN A 126 17.17 7.18 -1.73
CA GLN A 126 16.78 6.78 -3.07
C GLN A 126 15.50 5.96 -3.07
N GLN A 127 15.37 5.05 -2.12
CA GLN A 127 14.15 4.24 -2.01
C GLN A 127 12.97 5.09 -1.55
N LEU A 128 13.21 6.06 -0.69
CA LEU A 128 12.17 6.98 -0.26
C LEU A 128 11.65 7.81 -1.42
N LEU A 129 12.54 8.28 -2.30
CA LEU A 129 12.16 8.98 -3.51
C LEU A 129 11.29 8.11 -4.43
N LYS A 130 11.60 6.83 -4.51
CA LYS A 130 10.79 5.88 -5.26
C LYS A 130 9.35 5.83 -4.74
N PHE A 131 9.17 5.80 -3.42
CA PHE A 131 7.85 5.84 -2.82
C PHE A 131 7.13 7.17 -3.10
N GLN A 132 7.83 8.28 -3.02
CA GLN A 132 7.26 9.59 -3.30
C GLN A 132 6.78 9.71 -4.74
N ILE A 133 7.60 9.28 -5.69
CA ILE A 133 7.22 9.27 -7.11
C ILE A 133 5.95 8.44 -7.29
N HIS A 134 5.89 7.31 -6.62
CA HIS A 134 4.75 6.43 -6.71
C HIS A 134 3.49 7.09 -6.14
N SER A 135 3.60 7.74 -4.99
CA SER A 135 2.50 8.49 -4.38
C SER A 135 1.99 9.58 -5.30
N GLU A 136 2.87 10.36 -5.88
CA GLU A 136 2.49 11.44 -6.80
C GLU A 136 1.79 10.91 -8.05
N ALA A 137 2.25 9.76 -8.56
CA ALA A 137 1.64 9.15 -9.73
C ALA A 137 0.32 8.46 -9.42
N GLY A 138 0.13 7.99 -8.21
CA GLY A 138 -1.00 7.17 -7.82
C GLY A 138 -2.19 7.94 -7.25
N TRP A 139 -1.96 9.03 -6.68
CA TRP A 139 -3.02 9.81 -6.05
C TRP A 139 -2.60 11.29 -5.89
#